data_f3b1ec5323dd63d66bf09163999daa29
#
_entry.id   f3b1ec5323dd63d66bf09163999daa29
#
_cell.length_a   1.000
_cell.length_b   1.000
_cell.length_c   1.000
_cell.angle_alpha   90.00
_cell.angle_beta   90.00
_cell.angle_gamma   90.00
#
_symmetry.space_group_name_H-M   'P 1'
#
loop_
_entity.id
_entity.type
_entity.pdbx_description
1 polymer ?
#
loop_
_entity_poly.entity_id
_entity_poly.type
_entity_poly.pdbx_seq_one_letter_code
_entity_poly.pdbx_strand_id
1 'polypeptide(L)'
;MTELLNDFLSGSVAWGVLLTLAAFALGALVNRVTGKAFFNPLLLGAIFVIVFLSVCGIPYADYKVSAAPANYLLLPATVALAIPLYEKLDLLKKNAPAIIAGISVGTLVSLGSAFALTLAMDLTQEQYATLLPKSVTTAISMDVAAELGGIAALTGAIVIVTGIVGALLAETVCKLFHITDPIAKGVGIGTAAHAVGTSKALQMGEVEGAMSGLSIAVAGVLTAVLCPVFVGFVQ
;
A
#
# COMPACT_ATOMS: atom_id res chain seq x y z
N MET A 1 19.46 6.37 31.51
CA MET A 1 18.02 5.98 31.34
C MET A 1 17.76 5.46 29.94
N THR A 2 18.28 6.07 28.90
CA THR A 2 18.21 5.59 27.50
C THR A 2 18.95 4.27 27.27
N GLU A 3 20.12 4.05 27.87
CA GLU A 3 20.87 2.79 27.74
C GLU A 3 20.16 1.60 28.41
N LEU A 4 19.63 1.78 29.61
CA LEU A 4 18.83 0.74 30.30
C LEU A 4 17.54 0.41 29.54
N LEU A 5 16.92 1.41 28.92
CA LEU A 5 15.74 1.21 28.07
C LEU A 5 16.11 0.43 26.80
N ASN A 6 17.22 0.78 26.17
CA ASN A 6 17.72 0.10 24.99
C ASN A 6 18.10 -1.35 25.29
N ASP A 7 18.77 -1.63 26.40
CA ASP A 7 19.14 -2.99 26.84
C ASP A 7 17.89 -3.85 27.11
N PHE A 8 16.87 -3.28 27.77
CA PHE A 8 15.61 -3.97 28.03
C PHE A 8 14.83 -4.22 26.73
N LEU A 9 14.81 -3.26 25.81
CA LEU A 9 14.10 -3.36 24.54
C LEU A 9 14.83 -4.28 23.55
N SER A 10 16.17 -4.28 23.49
CA SER A 10 16.93 -5.16 22.62
C SER A 10 16.83 -6.65 22.99
N GLY A 11 16.53 -6.96 24.25
CA GLY A 11 16.29 -8.33 24.74
C GLY A 11 14.86 -8.84 24.55
N SER A 12 13.89 -8.00 24.17
CA SER A 12 12.49 -8.39 24.08
C SER A 12 12.01 -8.43 22.62
N VAL A 13 11.62 -9.62 22.16
CA VAL A 13 11.13 -9.86 20.78
C VAL A 13 9.71 -9.31 20.54
N ALA A 14 9.02 -8.81 21.54
CA ALA A 14 7.60 -8.45 21.44
C ALA A 14 7.32 -6.94 21.50
N TRP A 15 8.27 -6.12 21.96
CA TRP A 15 8.00 -4.69 22.19
C TRP A 15 7.66 -3.93 20.89
N GLY A 16 8.32 -4.27 19.78
CA GLY A 16 8.04 -3.63 18.50
C GLY A 16 6.63 -3.94 17.98
N VAL A 17 6.15 -5.16 18.22
CA VAL A 17 4.75 -5.53 17.91
C VAL A 17 3.79 -4.74 18.79
N LEU A 18 4.05 -4.68 20.10
CA LEU A 18 3.21 -3.92 21.05
C LEU A 18 3.21 -2.43 20.72
N LEU A 19 4.36 -1.85 20.41
CA LEU A 19 4.47 -0.45 19.98
C LEU A 19 3.65 -0.19 18.72
N THR A 20 3.75 -1.07 17.73
CA THR A 20 2.99 -0.95 16.46
C THR A 20 1.49 -0.99 16.72
N LEU A 21 1.02 -1.96 17.53
CA LEU A 21 -0.39 -2.09 17.87
C LEU A 21 -0.90 -0.90 18.69
N ALA A 22 -0.12 -0.43 19.66
CA ALA A 22 -0.47 0.73 20.47
C ALA A 22 -0.53 2.01 19.61
N ALA A 23 0.45 2.22 18.73
CA ALA A 23 0.48 3.36 17.81
C ALA A 23 -0.71 3.34 16.84
N PHE A 24 -1.06 2.16 16.30
CA PHE A 24 -2.25 2.01 15.46
C PHE A 24 -3.54 2.27 16.25
N ALA A 25 -3.66 1.74 17.47
CA ALA A 25 -4.82 1.96 18.32
C ALA A 25 -5.01 3.45 18.68
N LEU A 26 -3.92 4.17 18.97
CA LEU A 26 -3.94 5.62 19.18
C LEU A 26 -4.38 6.35 17.91
N GLY A 27 -3.86 5.98 16.75
CA GLY A 27 -4.28 6.53 15.46
C GLY A 27 -5.77 6.27 15.19
N ALA A 28 -6.26 5.07 15.48
CA ALA A 28 -7.67 4.71 15.34
C ALA A 28 -8.57 5.51 16.30
N LEU A 29 -8.12 5.73 17.53
CA LEU A 29 -8.83 6.56 18.51
C LEU A 29 -8.94 8.00 18.02
N VAL A 30 -7.83 8.59 17.53
CA VAL A 30 -7.83 9.96 16.98
C VAL A 30 -8.76 10.05 15.77
N ASN A 31 -8.73 9.08 14.87
CA ASN A 31 -9.63 9.04 13.73
C ASN A 31 -11.11 8.97 14.16
N ARG A 32 -11.41 8.11 15.14
CA ARG A 32 -12.78 7.95 15.66
C ARG A 32 -13.32 9.23 16.32
N VAL A 33 -12.45 9.96 17.04
CA VAL A 33 -12.84 11.21 17.72
C VAL A 33 -12.99 12.35 16.73
N THR A 34 -12.11 12.43 15.73
CA THR A 34 -12.10 13.55 14.77
C THR A 34 -13.06 13.34 13.60
N GLY A 35 -13.33 12.08 13.21
CA GLY A 35 -14.19 11.73 12.07
C GLY A 35 -13.64 12.17 10.70
N LYS A 36 -12.41 12.70 10.64
CA LYS A 36 -11.82 13.25 9.42
C LYS A 36 -10.96 12.21 8.72
N ALA A 37 -11.14 12.03 7.42
CA ALA A 37 -10.36 11.10 6.59
C ALA A 37 -8.85 11.34 6.64
N PHE A 38 -8.42 12.60 6.85
CA PHE A 38 -7.01 12.97 6.96
C PHE A 38 -6.31 12.31 8.15
N PHE A 39 -7.01 12.04 9.25
CA PHE A 39 -6.48 11.31 10.41
C PHE A 39 -6.56 9.79 10.21
N ASN A 40 -6.03 9.30 9.08
CA ASN A 40 -5.98 7.87 8.81
C ASN A 40 -5.17 7.15 9.90
N PRO A 41 -5.71 6.07 10.52
CA PRO A 41 -5.05 5.33 11.61
C PRO A 41 -3.67 4.80 11.24
N LEU A 42 -3.49 4.37 9.98
CA LEU A 42 -2.22 3.84 9.49
C LEU A 42 -1.16 4.95 9.43
N LEU A 43 -1.53 6.12 8.87
CA LEU A 43 -0.65 7.29 8.79
C LEU A 43 -0.24 7.76 10.19
N LEU A 44 -1.22 7.93 11.07
CA LEU A 44 -0.95 8.37 12.45
C LEU A 44 -0.11 7.33 13.20
N GLY A 45 -0.41 6.05 13.05
CA GLY A 45 0.37 4.97 13.66
C GLY A 45 1.83 4.99 13.21
N ALA A 46 2.08 5.17 11.91
CA ALA A 46 3.44 5.29 11.39
C ALA A 46 4.16 6.52 11.96
N ILE A 47 3.50 7.68 12.01
CA ILE A 47 4.05 8.90 12.60
C ILE A 47 4.38 8.70 14.08
N PHE A 48 3.49 8.08 14.86
CA PHE A 48 3.73 7.80 16.28
C PHE A 48 4.95 6.91 16.50
N VAL A 49 5.09 5.83 15.68
CA VAL A 49 6.27 4.95 15.76
C VAL A 49 7.54 5.73 15.43
N ILE A 50 7.55 6.50 14.34
CA ILE A 50 8.72 7.30 13.94
C ILE A 50 9.11 8.29 15.04
N VAL A 51 8.14 9.04 15.57
CA VAL A 51 8.39 10.01 16.65
C VAL A 51 8.91 9.31 17.90
N PHE A 52 8.30 8.19 18.30
CA PHE A 52 8.71 7.44 19.48
C PHE A 52 10.17 6.94 19.34
N LEU A 53 10.52 6.32 18.22
CA LEU A 53 11.89 5.83 17.96
C LEU A 53 12.89 7.00 17.97
N SER A 54 12.54 8.12 17.33
CA SER A 54 13.42 9.30 17.25
C SER A 54 13.63 9.96 18.61
N VAL A 55 12.59 10.10 19.43
CA VAL A 55 12.67 10.72 20.76
C VAL A 55 13.41 9.81 21.75
N CYS A 56 13.19 8.50 21.67
CA CYS A 56 13.86 7.52 22.53
C CYS A 56 15.29 7.18 22.07
N GLY A 57 15.69 7.63 20.87
CA GLY A 57 17.01 7.33 20.31
C GLY A 57 17.19 5.84 19.96
N ILE A 58 16.09 5.12 19.65
CA ILE A 58 16.11 3.68 19.34
C ILE A 58 16.40 3.51 17.85
N PRO A 59 17.44 2.73 17.47
CA PRO A 59 17.73 2.44 16.08
C PRO A 59 16.55 1.68 15.40
N TYR A 60 16.23 2.07 14.17
CA TYR A 60 15.20 1.38 13.38
C TYR A 60 15.49 -0.13 13.22
N ALA A 61 16.77 -0.52 13.18
CA ALA A 61 17.19 -1.91 13.08
C ALA A 61 16.63 -2.77 14.23
N ASP A 62 16.69 -2.26 15.47
CA ASP A 62 16.21 -2.96 16.67
C ASP A 62 14.67 -3.06 16.67
N TYR A 63 13.99 -1.99 16.28
CA TYR A 63 12.55 -2.02 16.08
C TYR A 63 12.15 -3.04 15.02
N LYS A 64 12.83 -3.07 13.87
CA LYS A 64 12.55 -4.01 12.78
C LYS A 64 12.64 -5.48 13.24
N VAL A 65 13.65 -5.81 14.03
CA VAL A 65 13.84 -7.16 14.58
C VAL A 65 12.70 -7.52 15.55
N SER A 66 12.36 -6.62 16.48
CA SER A 66 11.31 -6.85 17.48
C SER A 66 9.90 -6.80 16.92
N ALA A 67 9.68 -6.12 15.79
CA ALA A 67 8.41 -6.09 15.06
C ALA A 67 8.27 -7.24 14.04
N ALA A 68 9.33 -7.99 13.76
CA ALA A 68 9.33 -9.09 12.79
C ALA A 68 8.21 -10.12 13.00
N PRO A 69 7.78 -10.48 14.25
CA PRO A 69 6.66 -11.40 14.44
C PRO A 69 5.35 -10.92 13.81
N ALA A 70 5.13 -9.61 13.67
CA ALA A 70 3.97 -9.08 12.97
C ALA A 70 3.96 -9.46 11.47
N ASN A 71 5.12 -9.67 10.85
CA ASN A 71 5.22 -10.09 9.46
C ASN A 71 4.66 -11.50 9.22
N TYR A 72 4.66 -12.37 10.24
CA TYR A 72 4.04 -13.70 10.11
C TYR A 72 2.52 -13.62 9.90
N LEU A 73 1.89 -12.52 10.33
CA LEU A 73 0.46 -12.29 10.11
C LEU A 73 0.15 -11.76 8.70
N LEU A 74 1.16 -11.31 7.95
CA LEU A 74 0.97 -10.74 6.62
C LEU A 74 0.38 -11.77 5.64
N LEU A 75 0.94 -12.99 5.62
CA LEU A 75 0.47 -14.05 4.74
C LEU A 75 -0.98 -14.47 5.05
N PRO A 76 -1.37 -14.84 6.28
CA PRO A 76 -2.76 -15.17 6.59
C PRO A 76 -3.70 -13.97 6.39
N ALA A 77 -3.28 -12.75 6.67
CA ALA A 77 -4.09 -11.55 6.39
C ALA A 77 -4.35 -11.38 4.89
N THR A 78 -3.32 -11.60 4.06
CA THR A 78 -3.46 -11.55 2.59
C THR A 78 -4.39 -12.65 2.08
N VAL A 79 -4.27 -13.87 2.61
CA VAL A 79 -5.16 -14.98 2.26
C VAL A 79 -6.60 -14.70 2.70
N ALA A 80 -6.80 -14.08 3.86
CA ALA A 80 -8.13 -13.69 4.35
C ALA A 80 -8.86 -12.71 3.41
N LEU A 81 -8.14 -11.91 2.63
CA LEU A 81 -8.75 -11.05 1.59
C LEU A 81 -9.41 -11.85 0.46
N ALA A 82 -9.08 -13.14 0.30
CA ALA A 82 -9.75 -14.01 -0.66
C ALA A 82 -11.18 -14.41 -0.22
N ILE A 83 -11.53 -14.28 1.07
CA ILE A 83 -12.87 -14.64 1.57
C ILE A 83 -13.95 -13.75 0.96
N PRO A 84 -13.89 -12.40 1.09
CA PRO A 84 -14.85 -11.51 0.43
C PRO A 84 -14.90 -11.70 -1.09
N LEU A 85 -13.74 -12.00 -1.70
CA LEU A 85 -13.64 -12.26 -3.13
C LEU A 85 -14.42 -13.53 -3.52
N TYR A 86 -14.28 -14.60 -2.76
CA TYR A 86 -14.99 -15.85 -2.97
C TYR A 86 -16.51 -15.67 -2.83
N GLU A 87 -16.94 -14.94 -1.82
CA GLU A 87 -18.37 -14.63 -1.58
C GLU A 87 -19.00 -13.82 -2.72
N LYS A 88 -18.21 -13.04 -3.44
CA LYS A 88 -18.69 -12.23 -4.60
C LYS A 88 -18.28 -12.82 -5.97
N LEU A 89 -17.97 -14.11 -6.02
CA LEU A 89 -17.43 -14.77 -7.22
C LEU A 89 -18.39 -14.69 -8.42
N ASP A 90 -19.71 -14.79 -8.20
CA ASP A 90 -20.70 -14.71 -9.28
C ASP A 90 -20.77 -13.29 -9.87
N LEU A 91 -20.66 -12.27 -9.01
CA LEU A 91 -20.60 -10.88 -9.45
C LEU A 91 -19.32 -10.63 -10.26
N LEU A 92 -18.21 -11.20 -9.82
CA LEU A 92 -16.92 -11.13 -10.51
C LEU A 92 -17.01 -11.78 -11.90
N LYS A 93 -17.52 -13.01 -11.99
CA LYS A 93 -17.66 -13.73 -13.28
C LYS A 93 -18.54 -12.96 -14.25
N LYS A 94 -19.65 -12.39 -13.78
CA LYS A 94 -20.57 -11.61 -14.61
C LYS A 94 -19.92 -10.33 -15.17
N ASN A 95 -19.02 -9.71 -14.43
CA ASN A 95 -18.39 -8.44 -14.78
C ASN A 95 -16.89 -8.59 -15.15
N ALA A 96 -16.40 -9.82 -15.31
CA ALA A 96 -14.98 -10.10 -15.51
C ALA A 96 -14.32 -9.29 -16.65
N PRO A 97 -14.93 -9.14 -17.85
CA PRO A 97 -14.32 -8.34 -18.90
C PRO A 97 -14.12 -6.87 -18.51
N ALA A 98 -15.11 -6.27 -17.86
CA ALA A 98 -15.04 -4.87 -17.41
C ALA A 98 -14.00 -4.69 -16.31
N ILE A 99 -13.93 -5.64 -15.36
CA ILE A 99 -12.97 -5.64 -14.26
C ILE A 99 -11.54 -5.76 -14.82
N ILE A 100 -11.28 -6.74 -15.68
CA ILE A 100 -9.95 -6.96 -16.27
C ILE A 100 -9.54 -5.73 -17.11
N ALA A 101 -10.45 -5.20 -17.92
CA ALA A 101 -10.18 -3.99 -18.70
C ALA A 101 -9.87 -2.80 -17.79
N GLY A 102 -10.65 -2.59 -16.72
CA GLY A 102 -10.42 -1.52 -15.75
C GLY A 102 -9.08 -1.62 -15.05
N ILE A 103 -8.70 -2.82 -14.59
CA ILE A 103 -7.39 -3.06 -13.97
C ILE A 103 -6.25 -2.84 -14.97
N SER A 104 -6.40 -3.34 -16.20
CA SER A 104 -5.38 -3.19 -17.24
C SER A 104 -5.15 -1.72 -17.59
N VAL A 105 -6.22 -0.96 -17.81
CA VAL A 105 -6.14 0.48 -18.07
C VAL A 105 -5.55 1.22 -16.87
N GLY A 106 -6.00 0.91 -15.65
CA GLY A 106 -5.48 1.52 -14.43
C GLY A 106 -3.97 1.25 -14.25
N THR A 107 -3.52 0.03 -14.51
CA THR A 107 -2.10 -0.33 -14.46
C THR A 107 -1.29 0.43 -15.52
N LEU A 108 -1.77 0.49 -16.76
CA LEU A 108 -1.12 1.25 -17.83
C LEU A 108 -1.05 2.75 -17.52
N VAL A 109 -2.12 3.33 -16.98
CA VAL A 109 -2.14 4.73 -16.54
C VAL A 109 -1.16 4.96 -15.39
N SER A 110 -1.05 4.02 -14.46
CA SER A 110 -0.05 4.09 -13.38
C SER A 110 1.38 4.11 -13.90
N LEU A 111 1.73 3.17 -14.78
CA LEU A 111 3.05 3.09 -15.41
C LEU A 111 3.31 4.32 -16.30
N GLY A 112 2.33 4.72 -17.10
CA GLY A 112 2.40 5.92 -17.96
C GLY A 112 2.56 7.20 -17.15
N SER A 113 1.92 7.30 -15.97
CA SER A 113 2.10 8.46 -15.08
C SER A 113 3.50 8.52 -14.46
N ALA A 114 4.09 7.38 -14.13
CA ALA A 114 5.47 7.30 -13.67
C ALA A 114 6.44 7.73 -14.79
N PHE A 115 6.22 7.25 -16.01
CA PHE A 115 7.00 7.66 -17.19
C PHE A 115 6.87 9.16 -17.47
N ALA A 116 5.64 9.69 -17.49
CA ALA A 116 5.41 11.12 -17.71
C ALA A 116 6.08 11.99 -16.63
N LEU A 117 6.03 11.56 -15.36
CA LEU A 117 6.70 12.26 -14.26
C LEU A 117 8.22 12.21 -14.42
N THR A 118 8.77 11.10 -14.87
CA THR A 118 10.20 10.94 -15.17
C THR A 118 10.66 11.94 -16.21
N LEU A 119 9.92 12.08 -17.32
CA LEU A 119 10.23 13.06 -18.35
C LEU A 119 10.08 14.51 -17.86
N ALA A 120 9.06 14.78 -17.05
CA ALA A 120 8.79 16.14 -16.55
C ALA A 120 9.82 16.60 -15.52
N MET A 121 10.41 15.69 -14.76
CA MET A 121 11.36 15.98 -13.68
C MET A 121 12.81 15.61 -14.04
N ASP A 122 13.05 15.15 -15.25
CA ASP A 122 14.35 14.71 -15.74
C ASP A 122 15.01 13.68 -14.79
N LEU A 123 14.21 12.66 -14.39
CA LEU A 123 14.69 11.63 -13.48
C LEU A 123 15.64 10.67 -14.19
N THR A 124 16.64 10.19 -13.45
CA THR A 124 17.54 9.16 -13.94
C THR A 124 16.83 7.81 -14.14
N GLN A 125 17.46 6.92 -14.93
CA GLN A 125 16.93 5.56 -15.14
C GLN A 125 16.74 4.80 -13.82
N GLU A 126 17.67 4.92 -12.87
CA GLU A 126 17.57 4.32 -11.54
C GLU A 126 16.34 4.86 -10.76
N GLN A 127 16.13 6.18 -10.80
CA GLN A 127 14.98 6.82 -10.17
C GLN A 127 13.66 6.41 -10.84
N TYR A 128 13.65 6.28 -12.16
CA TYR A 128 12.50 5.79 -12.91
C TYR A 128 12.17 4.34 -12.56
N ALA A 129 13.15 3.44 -12.56
CA ALA A 129 12.99 2.05 -12.15
C ALA A 129 12.46 1.94 -10.70
N THR A 130 12.90 2.85 -9.83
CA THR A 130 12.42 2.98 -8.45
C THR A 130 10.94 3.36 -8.36
N LEU A 131 10.50 4.30 -9.21
CA LEU A 131 9.15 4.88 -9.18
C LEU A 131 8.13 4.00 -9.93
N LEU A 132 8.55 3.29 -10.94
CA LEU A 132 7.69 2.60 -11.91
C LEU A 132 6.68 1.65 -11.25
N PRO A 133 7.05 0.73 -10.32
CA PRO A 133 6.12 -0.21 -9.70
C PRO A 133 5.36 0.36 -8.47
N LYS A 134 5.18 1.67 -8.35
CA LYS A 134 4.65 2.36 -7.16
C LYS A 134 3.23 1.96 -6.70
N SER A 135 2.43 1.35 -7.58
CA SER A 135 0.98 1.13 -7.32
C SER A 135 0.62 -0.30 -6.94
N VAL A 136 1.58 -1.19 -6.79
CA VAL A 136 1.34 -2.57 -6.35
C VAL A 136 1.84 -2.81 -4.92
N THR A 137 1.75 -4.03 -4.42
CA THR A 137 2.16 -4.31 -3.03
C THR A 137 3.64 -4.04 -2.82
N THR A 138 4.01 -3.61 -1.60
CA THR A 138 5.39 -3.25 -1.26
C THR A 138 6.39 -4.35 -1.62
N ALA A 139 6.06 -5.62 -1.33
CA ALA A 139 6.95 -6.75 -1.66
C ALA A 139 7.19 -6.85 -3.17
N ILE A 140 6.12 -6.93 -3.97
CA ILE A 140 6.24 -7.02 -5.44
C ILE A 140 6.98 -5.80 -6.00
N SER A 141 6.66 -4.60 -5.52
CA SER A 141 7.29 -3.37 -5.98
C SER A 141 8.79 -3.34 -5.71
N MET A 142 9.21 -3.75 -4.51
CA MET A 142 10.63 -3.76 -4.13
C MET A 142 11.42 -4.76 -4.96
N ASP A 143 10.87 -5.95 -5.18
CA ASP A 143 11.52 -7.00 -5.99
C ASP A 143 11.63 -6.56 -7.45
N VAL A 144 10.55 -6.06 -8.05
CA VAL A 144 10.54 -5.55 -9.42
C VAL A 144 11.51 -4.38 -9.59
N ALA A 145 11.52 -3.42 -8.66
CA ALA A 145 12.44 -2.30 -8.72
C ALA A 145 13.91 -2.75 -8.63
N ALA A 146 14.22 -3.69 -7.74
CA ALA A 146 15.57 -4.25 -7.60
C ALA A 146 16.04 -4.95 -8.88
N GLU A 147 15.17 -5.75 -9.52
CA GLU A 147 15.46 -6.43 -10.79
C GLU A 147 15.73 -5.44 -11.95
N LEU A 148 15.06 -4.28 -11.92
CA LEU A 148 15.20 -3.24 -12.94
C LEU A 148 16.32 -2.22 -12.65
N GLY A 149 17.09 -2.41 -11.59
CA GLY A 149 18.19 -1.51 -11.20
C GLY A 149 17.75 -0.28 -10.42
N GLY A 150 16.55 -0.30 -9.84
CA GLY A 150 16.05 0.76 -8.95
C GLY A 150 16.41 0.53 -7.48
N ILE A 151 16.13 1.50 -6.63
CA ILE A 151 16.41 1.49 -5.19
C ILE A 151 15.22 0.90 -4.44
N ALA A 152 15.24 -0.42 -4.15
CA ALA A 152 14.14 -1.16 -3.52
C ALA A 152 13.61 -0.52 -2.23
N ALA A 153 14.49 -0.04 -1.34
CA ALA A 153 14.08 0.61 -0.09
C ALA A 153 13.29 1.90 -0.32
N LEU A 154 13.68 2.69 -1.32
CA LEU A 154 12.99 3.91 -1.71
C LEU A 154 11.64 3.58 -2.37
N THR A 155 11.61 2.54 -3.22
CA THR A 155 10.36 2.01 -3.80
C THR A 155 9.37 1.65 -2.70
N GLY A 156 9.80 0.93 -1.67
CA GLY A 156 8.95 0.59 -0.53
C GLY A 156 8.32 1.81 0.15
N ALA A 157 9.11 2.87 0.36
CA ALA A 157 8.60 4.13 0.92
C ALA A 157 7.58 4.82 -0.01
N ILE A 158 7.86 4.88 -1.31
CA ILE A 158 6.96 5.46 -2.32
C ILE A 158 5.64 4.70 -2.39
N VAL A 159 5.67 3.38 -2.33
CA VAL A 159 4.47 2.53 -2.31
C VAL A 159 3.59 2.85 -1.10
N ILE A 160 4.18 2.95 0.09
CA ILE A 160 3.44 3.28 1.32
C ILE A 160 2.77 4.64 1.18
N VAL A 161 3.51 5.66 0.72
CA VAL A 161 2.96 7.01 0.49
C VAL A 161 1.84 6.98 -0.55
N THR A 162 2.03 6.28 -1.67
CA THR A 162 1.01 6.11 -2.72
C THR A 162 -0.27 5.48 -2.15
N GLY A 163 -0.13 4.42 -1.36
CA GLY A 163 -1.26 3.76 -0.73
C GLY A 163 -2.02 4.64 0.25
N ILE A 164 -1.31 5.39 1.10
CA ILE A 164 -1.91 6.32 2.06
C ILE A 164 -2.65 7.44 1.34
N VAL A 165 -2.00 8.09 0.36
CA VAL A 165 -2.62 9.16 -0.44
C VAL A 165 -3.84 8.64 -1.19
N GLY A 166 -3.74 7.47 -1.82
CA GLY A 166 -4.86 6.84 -2.52
C GLY A 166 -6.03 6.52 -1.59
N ALA A 167 -5.77 5.98 -0.41
CA ALA A 167 -6.81 5.71 0.59
C ALA A 167 -7.50 6.98 1.10
N LEU A 168 -6.74 8.06 1.29
CA LEU A 168 -7.27 9.36 1.71
C LEU A 168 -8.15 10.01 0.64
N LEU A 169 -7.74 9.92 -0.61
CA LEU A 169 -8.42 10.55 -1.74
C LEU A 169 -9.56 9.70 -2.31
N ALA A 170 -9.63 8.41 -2.01
CA ALA A 170 -10.55 7.45 -2.61
C ALA A 170 -12.01 7.94 -2.66
N GLU A 171 -12.59 8.32 -1.52
CA GLU A 171 -13.97 8.80 -1.47
C GLU A 171 -14.15 10.15 -2.19
N THR A 172 -13.17 11.04 -2.05
CA THR A 172 -13.22 12.38 -2.66
C THR A 172 -13.20 12.26 -4.18
N VAL A 173 -12.32 11.41 -4.71
CA VAL A 173 -12.22 11.14 -6.15
C VAL A 173 -13.53 10.49 -6.65
N CYS A 174 -14.04 9.46 -5.96
CA CYS A 174 -15.29 8.83 -6.35
C CYS A 174 -16.47 9.82 -6.37
N LYS A 175 -16.55 10.74 -5.40
CA LYS A 175 -17.59 11.78 -5.34
C LYS A 175 -17.42 12.81 -6.45
N LEU A 176 -16.19 13.28 -6.68
CA LEU A 176 -15.86 14.30 -7.67
C LEU A 176 -16.19 13.85 -9.11
N PHE A 177 -15.85 12.60 -9.42
CA PHE A 177 -16.09 12.00 -10.73
C PHE A 177 -17.42 11.23 -10.84
N HIS A 178 -18.30 11.35 -9.83
CA HIS A 178 -19.61 10.68 -9.78
C HIS A 178 -19.54 9.17 -9.99
N ILE A 179 -18.47 8.52 -9.50
CA ILE A 179 -18.30 7.07 -9.56
C ILE A 179 -19.18 6.46 -8.46
N THR A 180 -20.34 5.95 -8.84
CA THR A 180 -21.33 5.39 -7.89
C THR A 180 -21.29 3.87 -7.83
N ASP A 181 -20.88 3.21 -8.92
CA ASP A 181 -20.82 1.76 -9.00
C ASP A 181 -19.77 1.17 -8.05
N PRO A 182 -20.14 0.21 -7.17
CA PRO A 182 -19.22 -0.35 -6.17
C PRO A 182 -18.09 -1.18 -6.79
N ILE A 183 -18.32 -1.82 -7.94
CA ILE A 183 -17.27 -2.58 -8.65
C ILE A 183 -16.22 -1.61 -9.17
N ALA A 184 -16.64 -0.53 -9.82
CA ALA A 184 -15.73 0.48 -10.36
C ALA A 184 -14.90 1.17 -9.26
N LYS A 185 -15.54 1.47 -8.10
CA LYS A 185 -14.82 2.00 -6.92
C LYS A 185 -13.75 1.03 -6.46
N GLY A 186 -14.12 -0.24 -6.21
CA GLY A 186 -13.20 -1.25 -5.74
C GLY A 186 -12.03 -1.47 -6.68
N VAL A 187 -12.31 -1.63 -7.99
CA VAL A 187 -11.27 -1.79 -9.03
C VAL A 187 -10.33 -0.59 -9.06
N GLY A 188 -10.85 0.63 -9.08
CA GLY A 188 -10.03 1.84 -9.12
C GLY A 188 -9.15 1.99 -7.88
N ILE A 189 -9.71 1.76 -6.68
CA ILE A 189 -8.98 1.88 -5.41
C ILE A 189 -7.88 0.80 -5.31
N GLY A 190 -8.21 -0.45 -5.61
CA GLY A 190 -7.25 -1.56 -5.52
C GLY A 190 -6.09 -1.42 -6.50
N THR A 191 -6.35 -0.97 -7.72
CA THR A 191 -5.34 -0.77 -8.76
C THR A 191 -4.43 0.43 -8.45
N ALA A 192 -4.97 1.50 -7.84
CA ALA A 192 -4.22 2.72 -7.57
C ALA A 192 -3.47 2.68 -6.22
N ALA A 193 -4.06 2.06 -5.19
CA ALA A 193 -3.63 2.19 -3.79
C ALA A 193 -3.42 0.85 -3.07
N HIS A 194 -3.37 -0.25 -3.81
CA HIS A 194 -3.05 -1.61 -3.35
C HIS A 194 -3.70 -2.00 -1.99
N ALA A 195 -2.98 -2.67 -1.08
CA ALA A 195 -3.51 -3.17 0.19
C ALA A 195 -4.01 -2.07 1.13
N VAL A 196 -3.35 -0.90 1.14
CA VAL A 196 -3.77 0.24 1.96
C VAL A 196 -5.11 0.79 1.47
N GLY A 197 -5.26 0.93 0.15
CA GLY A 197 -6.54 1.31 -0.48
C GLY A 197 -7.63 0.27 -0.23
N THR A 198 -7.29 -1.03 -0.25
CA THR A 198 -8.26 -2.11 0.01
C THR A 198 -8.83 -2.04 1.42
N SER A 199 -8.03 -1.70 2.42
CA SER A 199 -8.52 -1.44 3.78
C SER A 199 -9.57 -0.33 3.80
N LYS A 200 -9.41 0.70 2.96
CA LYS A 200 -10.40 1.77 2.78
C LYS A 200 -11.62 1.28 2.01
N ALA A 201 -11.44 0.51 0.94
CA ALA A 201 -12.50 -0.06 0.14
C ALA A 201 -13.43 -0.97 0.97
N LEU A 202 -12.87 -1.79 1.88
CA LEU A 202 -13.62 -2.61 2.84
C LEU A 202 -14.50 -1.78 3.78
N GLN A 203 -14.05 -0.58 4.17
CA GLN A 203 -14.85 0.35 4.96
C GLN A 203 -16.00 0.99 4.16
N MET A 204 -15.84 1.09 2.83
CA MET A 204 -16.86 1.65 1.93
C MET A 204 -17.94 0.62 1.60
N GLY A 205 -17.61 -0.66 1.50
CA GLY A 205 -18.53 -1.75 1.30
C GLY A 205 -17.85 -3.09 0.98
N GLU A 206 -18.59 -4.18 1.13
CA GLU A 206 -18.09 -5.54 0.88
C GLU A 206 -17.72 -5.76 -0.58
N VAL A 207 -18.50 -5.21 -1.52
CA VAL A 207 -18.23 -5.33 -2.96
C VAL A 207 -16.99 -4.54 -3.34
N GLU A 208 -16.87 -3.30 -2.84
CA GLU A 208 -15.70 -2.47 -3.03
C GLU A 208 -14.44 -3.16 -2.51
N GLY A 209 -14.52 -3.74 -1.31
CA GLY A 209 -13.40 -4.49 -0.70
C GLY A 209 -12.99 -5.72 -1.49
N ALA A 210 -13.96 -6.54 -1.93
CA ALA A 210 -13.72 -7.74 -2.72
C ALA A 210 -13.08 -7.41 -4.08
N MET A 211 -13.61 -6.41 -4.79
CA MET A 211 -13.09 -5.99 -6.10
C MET A 211 -11.70 -5.34 -5.97
N SER A 212 -11.46 -4.60 -4.89
CA SER A 212 -10.15 -4.03 -4.58
C SER A 212 -9.11 -5.12 -4.31
N GLY A 213 -9.46 -6.14 -3.51
CA GLY A 213 -8.59 -7.29 -3.24
C GLY A 213 -8.20 -8.05 -4.51
N LEU A 214 -9.15 -8.30 -5.42
CA LEU A 214 -8.86 -8.89 -6.74
C LEU A 214 -7.90 -8.02 -7.54
N SER A 215 -8.15 -6.71 -7.54
CA SER A 215 -7.36 -5.77 -8.35
C SER A 215 -5.90 -5.74 -7.93
N ILE A 216 -5.59 -5.92 -6.64
CA ILE A 216 -4.20 -6.03 -6.16
C ILE A 216 -3.48 -7.18 -6.86
N ALA A 217 -4.09 -8.36 -6.90
CA ALA A 217 -3.46 -9.56 -7.46
C ALA A 217 -3.22 -9.40 -8.98
N VAL A 218 -4.24 -8.99 -9.70
CA VAL A 218 -4.16 -8.82 -11.16
C VAL A 218 -3.21 -7.68 -11.54
N ALA A 219 -3.32 -6.52 -10.88
CA ALA A 219 -2.41 -5.40 -11.12
C ALA A 219 -0.95 -5.75 -10.77
N GLY A 220 -0.73 -6.56 -9.72
CA GLY A 220 0.60 -7.06 -9.36
C GLY A 220 1.24 -7.84 -10.50
N VAL A 221 0.52 -8.81 -11.06
CA VAL A 221 1.00 -9.61 -12.18
C VAL A 221 1.23 -8.74 -13.42
N LEU A 222 0.27 -7.89 -13.78
CA LEU A 222 0.40 -6.99 -14.93
C LEU A 222 1.59 -6.04 -14.77
N THR A 223 1.80 -5.48 -13.60
CA THR A 223 2.92 -4.57 -13.32
C THR A 223 4.25 -5.32 -13.46
N ALA A 224 4.39 -6.52 -12.89
CA ALA A 224 5.61 -7.32 -13.00
C ALA A 224 5.96 -7.66 -14.46
N VAL A 225 4.95 -7.92 -15.30
CA VAL A 225 5.15 -8.23 -16.74
C VAL A 225 5.44 -6.96 -17.55
N LEU A 226 4.80 -5.84 -17.24
CA LEU A 226 4.89 -4.61 -18.04
C LEU A 226 6.07 -3.71 -17.64
N CYS A 227 6.51 -3.72 -16.38
CA CYS A 227 7.62 -2.88 -15.93
C CYS A 227 8.92 -3.07 -16.73
N PRO A 228 9.37 -4.31 -17.09
CA PRO A 228 10.54 -4.49 -17.93
C PRO A 228 10.43 -3.84 -19.32
N VAL A 229 9.20 -3.78 -19.87
CA VAL A 229 8.96 -3.10 -21.14
C VAL A 229 9.03 -1.59 -20.99
N PHE A 230 8.39 -1.06 -19.93
CA PHE A 230 8.35 0.37 -19.67
C PHE A 230 9.69 0.97 -19.28
N VAL A 231 10.52 0.24 -18.53
CA VAL A 231 11.86 0.73 -18.12
C VAL A 231 12.76 1.00 -19.33
N GLY A 232 12.57 0.27 -20.41
CA GLY A 232 13.32 0.47 -21.67
C GLY A 232 12.99 1.76 -22.43
N PHE A 233 11.96 2.52 -22.02
CA PHE A 233 11.62 3.80 -22.67
C PHE A 233 12.47 4.97 -22.19
N VAL A 234 13.20 4.81 -21.09
CA VAL A 234 14.14 5.81 -20.55
C VAL A 234 15.54 5.17 -20.58
N GLN A 235 16.40 5.66 -21.43
CA GLN A 235 17.80 5.24 -21.57
C GLN A 235 18.73 6.39 -21.22
#